data_12d8f4f448994d17e36a27649dc97f4d
#
_entry.id   12d8f4f448994d17e36a27649dc97f4d
#
_cell.length_a   1.000
_cell.length_b   1.000
_cell.length_c   1.000
_cell.angle_alpha   90.00
_cell.angle_beta   90.00
_cell.angle_gamma   90.00
#
_symmetry.space_group_name_H-M   'P 1'
#
loop_
_entity.id
_entity.type
_entity.pdbx_description
1 polymer ?
#
loop_
_entity_poly.entity_id
_entity_poly.type
_entity_poly.pdbx_seq_one_letter_code
_entity_poly.pdbx_strand_id
1 'polypeptide(L)'
;QLPSIFSHYTTPKGGFILHQYLFFIGSFPVRAYGLLFMLGIISSGLTAYYIMKRDGRGWHVHIFDFTMYCGLAGIVGGRLWDVFFFDWAYYQHHLTEIPYVWQGGMAIQGGLLFGAIAGILYTKHYHIDTWAFGDLLAPAIILGQSIGRMANLMNGDAFGHPTGGNFGIVYPETTLAYQTYSSQPLWPAEVWEGQIDVLVFVVLLFYSSFPHKKGQVFSLYVMLYAIERFFLEFLRGDYVNLTMGLKSAQMTSVIAFVIAFVVFLYLQFKGTTDTEDKAQA
;
A
#
# COMPACT_ATOMS: atom_id res chain seq x y z
N GLN A 1 18.04 -35.13 9.41
CA GLN A 1 18.05 -35.02 7.94
C GLN A 1 17.07 -33.91 7.59
N LEU A 2 17.58 -32.75 7.17
CA LEU A 2 16.78 -31.67 6.62
C LEU A 2 16.17 -32.15 5.31
N PRO A 3 14.85 -31.98 5.08
CA PRO A 3 14.27 -32.31 3.78
C PRO A 3 14.93 -31.42 2.73
N SER A 4 15.38 -32.03 1.63
CA SER A 4 15.97 -31.35 0.48
C SER A 4 14.89 -30.56 -0.27
N ILE A 5 14.50 -29.40 0.27
CA ILE A 5 13.50 -28.51 -0.34
C ILE A 5 14.01 -27.92 -1.66
N PHE A 6 15.31 -28.07 -1.97
CA PHE A 6 15.94 -27.55 -3.19
C PHE A 6 15.96 -28.52 -4.37
N SER A 7 15.47 -29.78 -4.25
CA SER A 7 15.64 -30.78 -5.30
C SER A 7 14.60 -30.78 -6.42
N HIS A 8 13.59 -29.89 -6.40
CA HIS A 8 12.52 -29.88 -7.41
C HIS A 8 12.35 -28.56 -8.18
N TYR A 9 13.35 -27.68 -8.18
CA TYR A 9 13.28 -26.51 -9.04
C TYR A 9 13.77 -26.85 -10.46
N THR A 10 12.86 -27.35 -11.28
CA THR A 10 13.06 -27.31 -12.73
C THR A 10 12.89 -25.85 -13.17
N THR A 11 14.01 -25.19 -13.46
CA THR A 11 14.01 -23.84 -14.02
C THR A 11 13.24 -23.83 -15.34
N PRO A 12 12.18 -23.04 -15.50
CA PRO A 12 11.64 -22.75 -16.82
C PRO A 12 12.75 -22.07 -17.64
N LYS A 13 12.98 -22.52 -18.85
CA LYS A 13 14.02 -21.96 -19.73
C LYS A 13 13.77 -20.46 -19.89
N GLY A 14 14.58 -19.62 -19.25
CA GLY A 14 14.59 -18.17 -19.41
C GLY A 14 13.71 -17.34 -18.47
N GLY A 15 13.10 -17.91 -17.43
CA GLY A 15 12.25 -17.16 -16.47
C GLY A 15 13.01 -16.62 -15.26
N PHE A 16 12.58 -15.47 -14.75
CA PHE A 16 12.97 -14.94 -13.44
C PHE A 16 12.58 -15.95 -12.35
N ILE A 17 13.55 -16.38 -11.52
CA ILE A 17 13.26 -17.24 -10.39
C ILE A 17 12.76 -16.37 -9.25
N LEU A 18 11.46 -16.40 -8.98
CA LEU A 18 10.85 -15.73 -7.83
C LEU A 18 11.04 -16.62 -6.59
N HIS A 19 11.76 -16.10 -5.60
CA HIS A 19 12.00 -16.80 -4.35
C HIS A 19 11.10 -16.22 -3.25
N GLN A 20 10.08 -16.99 -2.82
CA GLN A 20 9.25 -16.62 -1.66
C GLN A 20 10.05 -16.61 -0.35
N TYR A 21 11.06 -17.48 -0.25
CA TYR A 21 11.93 -17.62 0.91
C TYR A 21 13.36 -17.23 0.53
N LEU A 22 13.96 -16.31 1.29
CA LEU A 22 15.32 -15.84 1.04
C LEU A 22 16.35 -16.73 1.72
N PHE A 23 16.11 -17.05 2.99
CA PHE A 23 16.98 -17.91 3.81
C PHE A 23 16.23 -18.40 5.05
N PHE A 24 16.88 -19.31 5.80
CA PHE A 24 16.32 -19.85 7.04
C PHE A 24 17.24 -19.48 8.21
N ILE A 25 16.65 -19.05 9.33
CA ILE A 25 17.33 -18.88 10.60
C ILE A 25 16.90 -20.06 11.50
N GLY A 26 17.72 -21.11 11.54
CA GLY A 26 17.31 -22.38 12.13
C GLY A 26 16.13 -22.99 11.36
N SER A 27 14.99 -23.19 12.01
CA SER A 27 13.73 -23.65 11.40
C SER A 27 12.82 -22.52 10.93
N PHE A 28 13.17 -21.25 11.18
CA PHE A 28 12.33 -20.09 10.84
C PHE A 28 12.63 -19.60 9.42
N PRO A 29 11.64 -19.66 8.49
CA PRO A 29 11.80 -19.18 7.12
C PRO A 29 11.68 -17.64 7.05
N VAL A 30 12.68 -16.97 6.50
CA VAL A 30 12.62 -15.54 6.21
C VAL A 30 12.00 -15.34 4.82
N ARG A 31 10.79 -14.81 4.79
CA ARG A 31 10.03 -14.57 3.56
C ARG A 31 10.46 -13.26 2.91
N ALA A 32 10.65 -13.27 1.59
CA ALA A 32 10.93 -12.08 0.78
C ALA A 32 9.86 -10.99 0.95
N TYR A 33 8.59 -11.38 1.02
CA TYR A 33 7.46 -10.48 1.28
C TYR A 33 7.65 -9.65 2.55
N GLY A 34 7.91 -10.29 3.69
CA GLY A 34 8.06 -9.59 4.97
C GLY A 34 9.23 -8.62 4.97
N LEU A 35 10.37 -9.00 4.35
CA LEU A 35 11.53 -8.14 4.24
C LEU A 35 11.25 -6.91 3.37
N LEU A 36 10.67 -7.10 2.19
CA LEU A 36 10.33 -6.00 1.27
C LEU A 36 9.25 -5.08 1.86
N PHE A 37 8.26 -5.65 2.54
CA PHE A 37 7.24 -4.86 3.25
C PHE A 37 7.87 -3.98 4.33
N MET A 38 8.77 -4.53 5.13
CA MET A 38 9.53 -3.78 6.14
C MET A 38 10.40 -2.70 5.49
N LEU A 39 11.08 -3.01 4.39
CA LEU A 39 11.87 -2.03 3.62
C LEU A 39 10.98 -0.92 3.06
N GLY A 40 9.76 -1.22 2.64
CA GLY A 40 8.77 -0.23 2.22
C GLY A 40 8.43 0.76 3.35
N ILE A 41 8.16 0.25 4.56
CA ILE A 41 7.89 1.08 5.74
C ILE A 41 9.11 1.95 6.09
N ILE A 42 10.30 1.35 6.15
CA ILE A 42 11.53 2.08 6.47
C ILE A 42 11.82 3.16 5.42
N SER A 43 11.74 2.83 4.14
CA SER A 43 11.97 3.78 3.05
C SER A 43 10.96 4.92 3.06
N SER A 44 9.68 4.62 3.31
CA SER A 44 8.63 5.61 3.48
C SER A 44 8.93 6.53 4.68
N GLY A 45 9.24 5.95 5.84
CA GLY A 45 9.59 6.72 7.05
C GLY A 45 10.81 7.62 6.87
N LEU A 46 11.89 7.10 6.26
CA LEU A 46 13.09 7.89 5.97
C LEU A 46 12.80 9.01 4.97
N THR A 47 12.04 8.73 3.91
CA THR A 47 11.65 9.73 2.92
C THR A 47 10.82 10.83 3.57
N ALA A 48 9.81 10.51 4.37
CA ALA A 48 9.02 11.46 5.12
C ALA A 48 9.90 12.29 6.08
N TYR A 49 10.80 11.64 6.80
CA TYR A 49 11.76 12.32 7.68
C TYR A 49 12.58 13.37 6.94
N TYR A 50 13.17 13.03 5.79
CA TYR A 50 13.98 13.97 5.02
C TYR A 50 13.17 15.09 4.40
N ILE A 51 11.97 14.81 3.87
CA ILE A 51 11.06 15.83 3.33
C ILE A 51 10.69 16.82 4.44
N MET A 52 10.25 16.33 5.60
CA MET A 52 9.84 17.17 6.74
C MET A 52 11.02 17.90 7.39
N LYS A 53 12.21 17.30 7.40
CA LYS A 53 13.41 17.98 7.88
C LYS A 53 13.81 19.16 6.97
N ARG A 54 13.68 18.97 5.64
CA ARG A 54 13.93 20.01 4.65
C ARG A 54 12.88 21.12 4.70
N ASP A 55 11.64 20.78 5.06
CA ASP A 55 10.54 21.71 5.20
C ASP A 55 10.77 22.74 6.33
N GLY A 56 11.46 22.37 7.41
CA GLY A 56 11.95 23.27 8.45
C GLY A 56 11.00 23.47 9.64
N ARG A 57 9.75 23.01 9.60
CA ARG A 57 8.76 23.12 10.72
C ARG A 57 9.06 22.20 11.92
N GLY A 58 10.11 21.41 11.87
CA GLY A 58 10.50 20.53 12.97
C GLY A 58 9.70 19.21 13.08
N TRP A 59 8.71 18.98 12.22
CA TRP A 59 7.79 17.84 12.32
C TRP A 59 8.42 16.48 12.04
N HIS A 60 9.64 16.44 11.50
CA HIS A 60 10.39 15.21 11.25
C HIS A 60 10.62 14.36 12.52
N VAL A 61 10.64 14.97 13.72
CA VAL A 61 10.80 14.26 14.99
C VAL A 61 9.61 13.36 15.33
N HIS A 62 8.44 13.65 14.75
CA HIS A 62 7.21 12.89 14.98
C HIS A 62 7.05 11.66 14.09
N ILE A 63 7.88 11.48 13.05
CA ILE A 63 7.66 10.44 12.04
C ILE A 63 7.68 9.03 12.63
N PHE A 64 8.60 8.75 13.53
CA PHE A 64 8.70 7.41 14.14
C PHE A 64 7.43 7.09 14.95
N ASP A 65 7.05 7.97 15.86
CA ASP A 65 5.88 7.77 16.71
C ASP A 65 4.59 7.74 15.87
N PHE A 66 4.46 8.65 14.91
CA PHE A 66 3.33 8.68 13.97
C PHE A 66 3.20 7.34 13.23
N THR A 67 4.28 6.84 12.66
CA THR A 67 4.27 5.55 11.93
C THR A 67 3.89 4.40 12.84
N MET A 68 4.42 4.38 14.07
CA MET A 68 4.11 3.35 15.05
C MET A 68 2.62 3.38 15.44
N TYR A 69 2.08 4.54 15.80
CA TYR A 69 0.67 4.65 16.20
C TYR A 69 -0.28 4.34 15.04
N CYS A 70 -0.02 4.86 13.85
CA CYS A 70 -0.82 4.55 12.66
C CYS A 70 -0.74 3.07 12.28
N GLY A 71 0.45 2.45 12.39
CA GLY A 71 0.65 1.04 12.11
C GLY A 71 -0.10 0.14 13.09
N LEU A 72 0.01 0.41 14.39
CA LEU A 72 -0.72 -0.35 15.41
C LEU A 72 -2.23 -0.18 15.27
N ALA A 73 -2.72 1.03 15.05
CA ALA A 73 -4.13 1.28 14.78
C ALA A 73 -4.61 0.58 13.51
N GLY A 74 -3.75 0.57 12.47
CA GLY A 74 -4.03 -0.15 11.21
C GLY A 74 -4.15 -1.66 11.42
N ILE A 75 -3.29 -2.27 12.21
CA ILE A 75 -3.36 -3.71 12.56
C ILE A 75 -4.68 -4.00 13.29
N VAL A 76 -4.99 -3.23 14.33
CA VAL A 76 -6.23 -3.39 15.10
C VAL A 76 -7.45 -3.17 14.21
N GLY A 77 -7.45 -2.11 13.41
CA GLY A 77 -8.56 -1.78 12.52
C GLY A 77 -8.77 -2.83 11.43
N GLY A 78 -7.68 -3.32 10.82
CA GLY A 78 -7.74 -4.39 9.84
C GLY A 78 -8.34 -5.68 10.40
N ARG A 79 -7.95 -6.04 11.63
CA ARG A 79 -8.50 -7.21 12.33
C ARG A 79 -9.97 -7.02 12.69
N LEU A 80 -10.33 -5.90 13.29
CA LEU A 80 -11.72 -5.63 13.65
C LEU A 80 -12.64 -5.60 12.43
N TRP A 81 -12.17 -5.02 11.32
CA TRP A 81 -12.96 -5.02 10.09
C TRP A 81 -13.19 -6.41 9.54
N ASP A 82 -12.18 -7.24 9.50
CA ASP A 82 -12.28 -8.63 9.07
C ASP A 82 -13.27 -9.40 9.93
N VAL A 83 -13.11 -9.34 11.26
CA VAL A 83 -13.96 -10.00 12.23
C VAL A 83 -15.43 -9.61 12.10
N PHE A 84 -15.73 -8.31 12.04
CA PHE A 84 -17.11 -7.83 12.10
C PHE A 84 -17.82 -7.79 10.75
N PHE A 85 -17.10 -7.58 9.65
CA PHE A 85 -17.72 -7.39 8.34
C PHE A 85 -17.56 -8.59 7.41
N PHE A 86 -16.52 -9.41 7.57
CA PHE A 86 -16.28 -10.54 6.68
C PHE A 86 -16.57 -11.89 7.35
N ASP A 87 -16.12 -12.11 8.58
CA ASP A 87 -16.15 -13.43 9.21
C ASP A 87 -16.90 -13.47 10.55
N TRP A 88 -17.86 -12.57 10.77
CA TRP A 88 -18.62 -12.54 12.04
C TRP A 88 -19.30 -13.86 12.37
N ALA A 89 -19.81 -14.59 11.37
CA ALA A 89 -20.43 -15.90 11.57
C ALA A 89 -19.50 -16.91 12.25
N TYR A 90 -18.20 -16.83 12.00
CA TYR A 90 -17.18 -17.64 12.68
C TYR A 90 -16.83 -17.07 14.06
N TYR A 91 -16.45 -15.78 14.12
CA TYR A 91 -15.91 -15.18 15.34
C TYR A 91 -16.93 -15.02 16.47
N GLN A 92 -18.22 -14.94 16.21
CA GLN A 92 -19.23 -14.93 17.27
C GLN A 92 -19.18 -16.20 18.16
N HIS A 93 -18.66 -17.31 17.63
CA HIS A 93 -18.47 -18.57 18.34
C HIS A 93 -17.02 -18.80 18.82
N HIS A 94 -16.08 -17.96 18.37
CA HIS A 94 -14.63 -18.07 18.64
C HIS A 94 -14.02 -16.75 19.09
N LEU A 95 -14.66 -16.07 20.06
CA LEU A 95 -14.27 -14.73 20.52
C LEU A 95 -12.82 -14.66 21.02
N THR A 96 -12.29 -15.75 21.56
CA THR A 96 -10.90 -15.83 22.05
C THR A 96 -9.87 -15.77 20.95
N GLU A 97 -10.25 -16.01 19.69
CA GLU A 97 -9.34 -16.00 18.53
C GLU A 97 -9.26 -14.61 17.87
N ILE A 98 -10.13 -13.67 18.24
CA ILE A 98 -10.11 -12.31 17.69
C ILE A 98 -8.73 -11.65 17.81
N PRO A 99 -7.97 -11.75 18.92
CA PRO A 99 -6.64 -11.14 19.02
C PRO A 99 -5.54 -11.83 18.20
N TYR A 100 -5.77 -13.01 17.61
CA TYR A 100 -4.75 -13.82 16.94
C TYR A 100 -4.46 -13.33 15.52
N VAL A 101 -3.93 -12.10 15.40
CA VAL A 101 -3.60 -11.46 14.13
C VAL A 101 -2.58 -12.24 13.29
N TRP A 102 -1.78 -13.09 13.92
CA TRP A 102 -0.77 -13.93 13.25
C TRP A 102 -1.37 -15.11 12.49
N GLN A 103 -2.63 -15.42 12.68
CA GLN A 103 -3.36 -16.47 11.95
C GLN A 103 -3.90 -15.98 10.60
N GLY A 104 -3.76 -14.68 10.30
CA GLY A 104 -4.35 -14.03 9.12
C GLY A 104 -5.69 -13.37 9.44
N GLY A 105 -6.52 -13.11 8.42
CA GLY A 105 -7.79 -12.40 8.59
C GLY A 105 -7.58 -10.91 8.90
N MET A 106 -7.12 -10.16 7.90
CA MET A 106 -6.83 -8.73 7.98
C MET A 106 -7.41 -8.01 6.78
N ALA A 107 -8.35 -7.10 6.99
CA ALA A 107 -8.98 -6.31 5.94
C ALA A 107 -8.28 -4.96 5.76
N ILE A 108 -7.84 -4.67 4.53
CA ILE A 108 -7.16 -3.42 4.20
C ILE A 108 -8.03 -2.18 4.48
N GLN A 109 -9.33 -2.30 4.31
CA GLN A 109 -10.30 -1.22 4.55
C GLN A 109 -10.25 -0.73 6.00
N GLY A 110 -10.28 -1.66 6.95
CA GLY A 110 -10.14 -1.36 8.37
C GLY A 110 -8.78 -0.78 8.71
N GLY A 111 -7.71 -1.34 8.11
CA GLY A 111 -6.35 -0.84 8.28
C GLY A 111 -6.20 0.61 7.86
N LEU A 112 -6.71 0.98 6.69
CA LEU A 112 -6.67 2.34 6.17
C LEU A 112 -7.51 3.30 7.01
N LEU A 113 -8.74 2.91 7.38
CA LEU A 113 -9.64 3.75 8.16
C LEU A 113 -9.05 4.06 9.54
N PHE A 114 -8.65 3.04 10.29
CA PHE A 114 -8.14 3.21 11.66
C PHE A 114 -6.76 3.88 11.65
N GLY A 115 -5.91 3.57 10.68
CA GLY A 115 -4.63 4.27 10.49
C GLY A 115 -4.82 5.76 10.20
N ALA A 116 -5.77 6.12 9.32
CA ALA A 116 -6.09 7.51 9.02
C ALA A 116 -6.67 8.25 10.25
N ILE A 117 -7.60 7.62 10.98
CA ILE A 117 -8.14 8.19 12.22
C ILE A 117 -7.02 8.42 13.24
N ALA A 118 -6.15 7.45 13.46
CA ALA A 118 -5.00 7.59 14.37
C ALA A 118 -4.06 8.73 13.93
N GLY A 119 -3.79 8.86 12.63
CA GLY A 119 -2.98 9.94 12.09
C GLY A 119 -3.58 11.33 12.31
N ILE A 120 -4.90 11.46 12.10
CA ILE A 120 -5.62 12.72 12.38
C ILE A 120 -5.62 13.05 13.89
N LEU A 121 -5.85 12.06 14.75
CA LEU A 121 -5.83 12.25 16.19
C LEU A 121 -4.42 12.60 16.68
N TYR A 122 -3.39 11.96 16.13
CA TYR A 122 -2.00 12.26 16.44
C TYR A 122 -1.63 13.71 16.09
N THR A 123 -1.90 14.14 14.85
CA THR A 123 -1.59 15.50 14.42
C THR A 123 -2.33 16.55 15.24
N LYS A 124 -3.61 16.30 15.58
CA LYS A 124 -4.39 17.18 16.46
C LYS A 124 -3.83 17.24 17.88
N HIS A 125 -3.41 16.10 18.43
CA HIS A 125 -2.85 16.04 19.78
C HIS A 125 -1.56 16.86 19.92
N TYR A 126 -0.70 16.80 18.89
CA TYR A 126 0.56 17.55 18.87
C TYR A 126 0.44 18.96 18.24
N HIS A 127 -0.80 19.43 17.98
CA HIS A 127 -1.06 20.73 17.35
C HIS A 127 -0.36 20.91 15.98
N ILE A 128 -0.20 19.82 15.24
CA ILE A 128 0.36 19.80 13.89
C ILE A 128 -0.78 20.03 12.89
N ASP A 129 -0.58 20.88 11.89
CA ASP A 129 -1.54 21.05 10.80
C ASP A 129 -1.66 19.74 9.99
N THR A 130 -2.81 19.08 10.11
CA THR A 130 -3.05 17.75 9.50
C THR A 130 -2.93 17.78 7.98
N TRP A 131 -3.40 18.86 7.32
CA TRP A 131 -3.35 18.97 5.87
C TRP A 131 -1.91 19.16 5.37
N ALA A 132 -1.18 20.10 5.98
CA ALA A 132 0.21 20.33 5.62
C ALA A 132 1.11 19.11 5.95
N PHE A 133 0.85 18.41 7.06
CA PHE A 133 1.55 17.17 7.40
C PHE A 133 1.26 16.07 6.39
N GLY A 134 0.00 15.94 5.97
CA GLY A 134 -0.42 15.01 4.92
C GLY A 134 0.28 15.27 3.59
N ASP A 135 0.46 16.53 3.20
CA ASP A 135 1.17 16.92 1.98
C ASP A 135 2.64 16.46 2.00
N LEU A 136 3.30 16.58 3.14
CA LEU A 136 4.69 16.13 3.30
C LEU A 136 4.81 14.59 3.35
N LEU A 137 3.74 13.91 3.80
CA LEU A 137 3.67 12.46 3.86
C LEU A 137 3.35 11.80 2.51
N ALA A 138 2.54 12.45 1.67
CA ALA A 138 2.01 11.85 0.45
C ALA A 138 3.08 11.23 -0.47
N PRO A 139 4.20 11.90 -0.79
CA PRO A 139 5.26 11.29 -1.59
C PRO A 139 5.90 10.07 -0.91
N ALA A 140 6.06 10.12 0.40
CA ALA A 140 6.66 9.01 1.15
C ALA A 140 5.75 7.77 1.17
N ILE A 141 4.44 7.96 1.28
CA ILE A 141 3.45 6.86 1.27
C ILE A 141 3.50 6.14 -0.06
N ILE A 142 3.42 6.85 -1.19
CA ILE A 142 3.39 6.21 -2.52
C ILE A 142 4.70 5.49 -2.83
N LEU A 143 5.86 6.00 -2.37
CA LEU A 143 7.13 5.30 -2.51
C LEU A 143 7.13 3.99 -1.71
N GLY A 144 6.59 4.00 -0.48
CA GLY A 144 6.42 2.78 0.31
C GLY A 144 5.49 1.77 -0.36
N GLN A 145 4.40 2.23 -1.00
CA GLN A 145 3.49 1.39 -1.79
C GLN A 145 4.21 0.74 -2.96
N SER A 146 5.00 1.47 -3.72
CA SER A 146 5.82 0.93 -4.83
C SER A 146 6.69 -0.25 -4.39
N ILE A 147 7.37 -0.12 -3.24
CA ILE A 147 8.18 -1.22 -2.69
C ILE A 147 7.29 -2.38 -2.23
N GLY A 148 6.12 -2.09 -1.68
CA GLY A 148 5.11 -3.08 -1.33
C GLY A 148 4.61 -3.90 -2.53
N ARG A 149 4.54 -3.30 -3.74
CA ARG A 149 4.22 -4.05 -4.97
C ARG A 149 5.29 -5.07 -5.35
N MET A 150 6.55 -4.77 -5.08
CA MET A 150 7.62 -5.78 -5.22
C MET A 150 7.48 -6.92 -4.21
N ALA A 151 6.96 -6.65 -3.02
CA ALA A 151 6.63 -7.70 -2.06
C ALA A 151 5.50 -8.60 -2.58
N ASN A 152 4.45 -8.04 -3.18
CA ASN A 152 3.38 -8.81 -3.81
C ASN A 152 3.93 -9.72 -4.93
N LEU A 153 4.80 -9.22 -5.80
CA LEU A 153 5.46 -10.02 -6.83
C LEU A 153 6.18 -11.24 -6.24
N MET A 154 6.97 -11.06 -5.18
CA MET A 154 7.69 -12.15 -4.52
C MET A 154 6.77 -13.15 -3.83
N ASN A 155 5.61 -12.71 -3.35
CA ASN A 155 4.62 -13.57 -2.73
C ASN A 155 3.71 -14.29 -3.74
N GLY A 156 3.61 -13.77 -4.96
CA GLY A 156 2.73 -14.28 -6.02
C GLY A 156 1.26 -13.98 -5.73
N ASP A 157 0.99 -12.79 -5.22
CA ASP A 157 -0.34 -12.23 -5.06
C ASP A 157 -0.47 -10.91 -5.83
N ALA A 158 -1.67 -10.36 -5.94
CA ALA A 158 -1.94 -9.17 -6.73
C ALA A 158 -1.62 -9.28 -8.24
N PHE A 159 -1.49 -10.50 -8.73
CA PHE A 159 -1.11 -10.86 -10.10
C PHE A 159 -2.18 -10.50 -11.14
N GLY A 160 -1.76 -10.41 -12.40
CA GLY A 160 -2.65 -10.19 -13.54
C GLY A 160 -3.33 -11.47 -14.04
N HIS A 161 -4.29 -11.33 -14.95
CA HIS A 161 -4.88 -12.47 -15.65
C HIS A 161 -3.91 -13.01 -16.74
N PRO A 162 -4.16 -14.21 -17.30
CA PRO A 162 -3.33 -14.78 -18.38
C PRO A 162 -3.23 -13.86 -19.60
N THR A 163 -2.01 -13.74 -20.15
CA THR A 163 -1.76 -12.91 -21.34
C THR A 163 -2.25 -13.56 -22.63
N GLY A 164 -2.48 -14.88 -22.61
CA GLY A 164 -2.82 -15.66 -23.80
C GLY A 164 -1.64 -15.91 -24.74
N GLY A 165 -0.41 -15.52 -24.37
CA GLY A 165 0.81 -15.66 -25.16
C GLY A 165 2.02 -16.06 -24.34
N ASN A 166 3.21 -15.80 -24.87
CA ASN A 166 4.48 -16.13 -24.20
C ASN A 166 5.04 -14.97 -23.36
N PHE A 167 4.39 -13.82 -23.36
CA PHE A 167 4.77 -12.66 -22.53
C PHE A 167 4.12 -12.77 -21.16
N GLY A 168 4.84 -12.37 -20.13
CA GLY A 168 4.31 -12.30 -18.77
C GLY A 168 5.17 -13.02 -17.74
N ILE A 169 4.67 -13.08 -16.51
CA ILE A 169 5.35 -13.75 -15.39
C ILE A 169 4.73 -15.12 -15.20
N VAL A 170 5.58 -16.14 -15.12
CA VAL A 170 5.21 -17.50 -14.69
C VAL A 170 5.61 -17.64 -13.23
N TYR A 171 4.61 -17.85 -12.37
CA TYR A 171 4.82 -17.94 -10.93
C TYR A 171 5.20 -19.36 -10.48
N PRO A 172 5.94 -19.48 -9.36
CA PRO A 172 6.25 -20.79 -8.75
C PRO A 172 5.00 -21.52 -8.26
N GLU A 173 5.05 -22.85 -8.23
CA GLU A 173 3.92 -23.72 -7.82
C GLU A 173 3.39 -23.45 -6.41
N THR A 174 4.21 -22.90 -5.55
CA THR A 174 3.85 -22.55 -4.17
C THR A 174 3.02 -21.28 -4.02
N THR A 175 2.81 -20.52 -5.11
CA THR A 175 2.12 -19.24 -5.10
C THR A 175 0.62 -19.37 -5.39
N LEU A 176 -0.16 -18.39 -4.92
CA LEU A 176 -1.59 -18.27 -5.22
C LEU A 176 -1.82 -18.10 -6.74
N ALA A 177 -0.94 -17.35 -7.42
CA ALA A 177 -0.99 -17.14 -8.86
C ALA A 177 -0.93 -18.47 -9.63
N TYR A 178 0.00 -19.35 -9.26
CA TYR A 178 0.10 -20.67 -9.88
C TYR A 178 -1.09 -21.57 -9.54
N GLN A 179 -1.58 -21.54 -8.30
CA GLN A 179 -2.77 -22.31 -7.91
C GLN A 179 -4.00 -21.89 -8.72
N THR A 180 -4.07 -20.62 -9.14
CA THR A 180 -5.20 -20.07 -9.89
C THR A 180 -5.08 -20.35 -11.40
N TYR A 181 -3.89 -20.15 -11.98
CA TYR A 181 -3.67 -20.17 -13.43
C TYR A 181 -2.59 -21.15 -13.90
N SER A 182 -2.08 -22.00 -13.01
CA SER A 182 -1.00 -22.96 -13.30
C SER A 182 0.24 -22.26 -13.89
N SER A 183 0.88 -22.85 -14.87
CA SER A 183 2.10 -22.35 -15.52
C SER A 183 1.85 -21.31 -16.62
N GLN A 184 0.66 -20.69 -16.66
CA GLN A 184 0.35 -19.68 -17.68
C GLN A 184 1.11 -18.37 -17.39
N PRO A 185 1.65 -17.69 -18.43
CA PRO A 185 2.19 -16.34 -18.28
C PRO A 185 1.09 -15.33 -17.94
N LEU A 186 1.27 -14.59 -16.86
CA LEU A 186 0.31 -13.59 -16.35
C LEU A 186 0.80 -12.17 -16.59
N TRP A 187 -0.12 -11.23 -16.79
CA TRP A 187 0.22 -9.81 -16.86
C TRP A 187 0.92 -9.38 -15.57
N PRO A 188 2.06 -8.64 -15.64
CA PRO A 188 2.80 -8.19 -14.47
C PRO A 188 2.15 -6.96 -13.82
N ALA A 189 0.88 -7.09 -13.40
CA ALA A 189 0.05 -5.98 -12.93
C ALA A 189 0.67 -5.28 -11.71
N GLU A 190 1.19 -6.04 -10.75
CA GLU A 190 1.85 -5.54 -9.55
C GLU A 190 3.18 -4.83 -9.85
N VAL A 191 3.92 -5.28 -10.88
CA VAL A 191 5.17 -4.62 -11.31
C VAL A 191 4.85 -3.27 -11.94
N TRP A 192 3.84 -3.22 -12.81
CA TRP A 192 3.43 -1.98 -13.45
C TRP A 192 2.85 -0.99 -12.42
N GLU A 193 2.07 -1.47 -11.47
CA GLU A 193 1.57 -0.65 -10.36
C GLU A 193 2.75 -0.04 -9.58
N GLY A 194 3.76 -0.84 -9.21
CA GLY A 194 4.95 -0.33 -8.55
C GLY A 194 5.74 0.70 -9.36
N GLN A 195 5.82 0.53 -10.69
CA GLN A 195 6.50 1.50 -11.57
C GLN A 195 5.72 2.81 -11.69
N ILE A 196 4.40 2.75 -11.81
CA ILE A 196 3.54 3.94 -11.86
C ILE A 196 3.56 4.67 -10.51
N ASP A 197 3.54 3.94 -9.38
CA ASP A 197 3.72 4.52 -8.04
C ASP A 197 5.01 5.36 -7.96
N VAL A 198 6.14 4.91 -8.55
CA VAL A 198 7.39 5.71 -8.63
C VAL A 198 7.19 6.97 -9.47
N LEU A 199 6.47 6.90 -10.59
CA LEU A 199 6.16 8.08 -11.40
C LEU A 199 5.29 9.07 -10.62
N VAL A 200 4.27 8.58 -9.92
CA VAL A 200 3.44 9.40 -9.04
C VAL A 200 4.28 10.05 -7.94
N PHE A 201 5.22 9.32 -7.33
CA PHE A 201 6.17 9.89 -6.36
C PHE A 201 6.93 11.10 -6.95
N VAL A 202 7.48 10.96 -8.15
CA VAL A 202 8.19 12.05 -8.82
C VAL A 202 7.27 13.23 -9.10
N VAL A 203 6.05 12.99 -9.60
CA VAL A 203 5.05 14.03 -9.85
C VAL A 203 4.68 14.78 -8.57
N LEU A 204 4.49 14.08 -7.44
CA LEU A 204 4.17 14.71 -6.16
C LEU A 204 5.34 15.56 -5.64
N LEU A 205 6.59 15.08 -5.75
CA LEU A 205 7.77 15.88 -5.40
C LEU A 205 7.89 17.12 -6.26
N PHE A 206 7.64 17.00 -7.57
CA PHE A 206 7.66 18.13 -8.48
C PHE A 206 6.56 19.14 -8.14
N TYR A 207 5.32 18.70 -7.95
CA TYR A 207 4.20 19.55 -7.58
C TYR A 207 4.45 20.26 -6.25
N SER A 208 4.96 19.55 -5.23
CA SER A 208 5.27 20.12 -3.91
C SER A 208 6.39 21.17 -3.93
N SER A 209 7.15 21.27 -5.03
CA SER A 209 8.19 22.29 -5.21
C SER A 209 7.63 23.67 -5.59
N PHE A 210 6.36 23.74 -5.97
CA PHE A 210 5.67 24.99 -6.31
C PHE A 210 4.75 25.44 -5.16
N PRO A 211 4.43 26.74 -5.07
CA PRO A 211 3.44 27.25 -4.12
C PRO A 211 2.10 26.53 -4.32
N HIS A 212 1.57 25.94 -3.27
CA HIS A 212 0.31 25.21 -3.27
C HIS A 212 -0.47 25.46 -1.97
N LYS A 213 -1.75 25.10 -1.95
CA LYS A 213 -2.58 25.16 -0.75
C LYS A 213 -2.40 23.90 0.07
N LYS A 214 -2.48 24.01 1.40
CA LYS A 214 -2.40 22.87 2.31
C LYS A 214 -3.44 21.81 1.97
N GLY A 215 -3.02 20.55 1.87
CA GLY A 215 -3.85 19.40 1.51
C GLY A 215 -3.92 19.12 0.01
N GLN A 216 -3.35 19.96 -0.86
CA GLN A 216 -3.40 19.75 -2.30
C GLN A 216 -2.48 18.63 -2.77
N VAL A 217 -1.28 18.48 -2.20
CA VAL A 217 -0.37 17.39 -2.56
C VAL A 217 -0.98 16.04 -2.15
N PHE A 218 -1.57 15.97 -0.96
CA PHE A 218 -2.25 14.76 -0.50
C PHE A 218 -3.48 14.43 -1.35
N SER A 219 -4.29 15.44 -1.69
CA SER A 219 -5.44 15.23 -2.58
C SER A 219 -4.99 14.77 -3.98
N LEU A 220 -3.90 15.34 -4.52
CA LEU A 220 -3.33 14.92 -5.79
C LEU A 220 -2.81 13.47 -5.73
N TYR A 221 -2.16 13.08 -4.63
CA TYR A 221 -1.76 11.69 -4.40
C TYR A 221 -2.97 10.74 -4.51
N VAL A 222 -4.06 11.03 -3.77
CA VAL A 222 -5.26 10.18 -3.79
C VAL A 222 -5.86 10.11 -5.19
N MET A 223 -5.90 11.23 -5.92
CA MET A 223 -6.42 11.28 -7.30
C MET A 223 -5.59 10.42 -8.26
N LEU A 224 -4.26 10.58 -8.25
CA LEU A 224 -3.36 9.86 -9.16
C LEU A 224 -3.39 8.36 -8.86
N TYR A 225 -3.32 7.97 -7.58
CA TYR A 225 -3.44 6.58 -7.19
C TYR A 225 -4.81 5.97 -7.54
N ALA A 226 -5.89 6.73 -7.38
CA ALA A 226 -7.22 6.26 -7.78
C ALA A 226 -7.34 6.02 -9.28
N ILE A 227 -6.76 6.89 -10.11
CA ILE A 227 -6.70 6.70 -11.58
C ILE A 227 -5.91 5.44 -11.90
N GLU A 228 -4.71 5.32 -11.38
CA GLU A 228 -3.86 4.16 -11.57
C GLU A 228 -4.57 2.87 -11.20
N ARG A 229 -5.11 2.82 -9.98
CA ARG A 229 -5.80 1.66 -9.44
C ARG A 229 -7.03 1.27 -10.26
N PHE A 230 -7.77 2.24 -10.78
CA PHE A 230 -8.92 1.99 -11.65
C PHE A 230 -8.51 1.27 -12.95
N PHE A 231 -7.46 1.75 -13.61
CA PHE A 231 -7.04 1.17 -14.90
C PHE A 231 -6.31 -0.16 -14.73
N LEU A 232 -5.42 -0.30 -13.75
CA LEU A 232 -4.70 -1.55 -13.52
C LEU A 232 -5.60 -2.67 -13.03
N GLU A 233 -6.73 -2.36 -12.44
CA GLU A 233 -7.70 -3.38 -12.02
C GLU A 233 -8.29 -4.18 -13.20
N PHE A 234 -8.30 -3.64 -14.41
CA PHE A 234 -8.66 -4.41 -15.60
C PHE A 234 -7.69 -5.55 -15.90
N LEU A 235 -6.44 -5.41 -15.52
CA LEU A 235 -5.41 -6.44 -15.72
C LEU A 235 -5.36 -7.47 -14.58
N ARG A 236 -5.95 -7.16 -13.42
CA ARG A 236 -5.92 -8.02 -12.22
C ARG A 236 -6.72 -9.29 -12.41
N GLY A 237 -6.12 -10.43 -12.05
CA GLY A 237 -6.70 -11.76 -12.17
C GLY A 237 -6.98 -12.48 -10.86
N ASP A 238 -6.70 -11.85 -9.72
CA ASP A 238 -6.77 -12.47 -8.41
C ASP A 238 -8.20 -12.59 -7.83
N TYR A 239 -9.16 -11.81 -8.32
CA TYR A 239 -10.58 -11.95 -7.96
C TYR A 239 -11.53 -11.34 -9.01
N VAL A 240 -12.79 -11.81 -9.04
CA VAL A 240 -13.77 -11.46 -10.09
C VAL A 240 -15.14 -11.14 -9.46
N ASN A 241 -15.18 -10.32 -8.44
CA ASN A 241 -16.48 -9.86 -7.93
C ASN A 241 -16.88 -8.54 -8.60
N LEU A 242 -17.90 -8.60 -9.47
CA LEU A 242 -18.42 -7.44 -10.19
C LEU A 242 -19.69 -6.93 -9.53
N THR A 243 -19.70 -5.63 -9.22
CA THR A 243 -20.90 -4.89 -8.84
C THR A 243 -21.14 -3.82 -9.89
N MET A 244 -22.32 -3.84 -10.54
CA MET A 244 -22.63 -2.94 -11.66
C MET A 244 -21.63 -3.00 -12.83
N GLY A 245 -21.02 -4.16 -13.08
CA GLY A 245 -20.01 -4.35 -14.12
C GLY A 245 -18.59 -3.89 -13.78
N LEU A 246 -18.37 -3.36 -12.59
CA LEU A 246 -17.05 -2.95 -12.09
C LEU A 246 -16.63 -3.81 -10.88
N LYS A 247 -15.33 -4.01 -10.73
CA LYS A 247 -14.76 -4.63 -9.54
C LYS A 247 -14.83 -3.65 -8.36
N SER A 248 -14.88 -4.17 -7.13
CA SER A 248 -14.97 -3.35 -5.91
C SER A 248 -13.85 -2.30 -5.82
N ALA A 249 -12.63 -2.65 -6.23
CA ALA A 249 -11.52 -1.71 -6.26
C ALA A 249 -11.72 -0.57 -7.27
N GLN A 250 -12.37 -0.81 -8.40
CA GLN A 250 -12.69 0.24 -9.39
C GLN A 250 -13.74 1.20 -8.83
N MET A 251 -14.77 0.69 -8.17
CA MET A 251 -15.80 1.54 -7.54
C MET A 251 -15.21 2.41 -6.44
N THR A 252 -14.40 1.83 -5.55
CA THR A 252 -13.72 2.62 -4.50
C THR A 252 -12.76 3.65 -5.08
N SER A 253 -12.07 3.34 -6.19
CA SER A 253 -11.21 4.29 -6.90
C SER A 253 -11.99 5.47 -7.46
N VAL A 254 -13.14 5.23 -8.09
CA VAL A 254 -14.01 6.33 -8.60
C VAL A 254 -14.47 7.22 -7.45
N ILE A 255 -14.93 6.63 -6.35
CA ILE A 255 -15.39 7.38 -5.17
C ILE A 255 -14.24 8.20 -4.58
N ALA A 256 -13.07 7.57 -4.40
CA ALA A 256 -11.88 8.24 -3.85
C ALA A 256 -11.42 9.40 -4.75
N PHE A 257 -11.42 9.20 -6.07
CA PHE A 257 -11.09 10.25 -7.04
C PHE A 257 -12.04 11.43 -6.92
N VAL A 258 -13.35 11.19 -6.92
CA VAL A 258 -14.36 12.27 -6.86
C VAL A 258 -14.23 13.04 -5.55
N ILE A 259 -14.08 12.35 -4.42
CA ILE A 259 -13.89 13.01 -3.12
C ILE A 259 -12.60 13.85 -3.13
N ALA A 260 -11.48 13.27 -3.54
CA ALA A 260 -10.20 13.96 -3.57
C ALA A 260 -10.21 15.17 -4.54
N PHE A 261 -10.88 15.04 -5.69
CA PHE A 261 -11.03 16.12 -6.65
C PHE A 261 -11.86 17.28 -6.09
N VAL A 262 -12.99 16.98 -5.44
CA VAL A 262 -13.82 18.00 -4.78
C VAL A 262 -13.03 18.69 -3.66
N VAL A 263 -12.30 17.94 -2.84
CA VAL A 263 -11.43 18.49 -1.79
C VAL A 263 -10.34 19.36 -2.40
N PHE A 264 -9.67 18.91 -3.46
CA PHE A 264 -8.63 19.68 -4.14
C PHE A 264 -9.17 21.02 -4.65
N LEU A 265 -10.34 21.03 -5.30
CA LEU A 265 -10.98 22.25 -5.77
C LEU A 265 -11.41 23.17 -4.60
N TYR A 266 -11.98 22.60 -3.55
CA TYR A 266 -12.35 23.37 -2.37
C TYR A 266 -11.12 24.08 -1.76
N LEU A 267 -10.01 23.35 -1.61
CA LEU A 267 -8.75 23.90 -1.09
C LEU A 267 -8.16 24.96 -2.02
N GLN A 268 -8.29 24.80 -3.34
CA GLN A 268 -7.84 25.80 -4.30
C GLN A 268 -8.47 27.17 -4.07
N PHE A 269 -9.77 27.20 -3.74
CA PHE A 269 -10.51 28.46 -3.58
C PHE A 269 -10.53 28.98 -2.13
N LYS A 270 -10.45 28.09 -1.14
CA LYS A 270 -10.62 28.43 0.29
C LYS A 270 -9.44 28.05 1.17
N GLY A 271 -8.46 27.30 0.66
CA GLY A 271 -7.32 26.85 1.44
C GLY A 271 -6.31 27.96 1.71
N THR A 272 -5.58 27.84 2.82
CA THR A 272 -4.41 28.69 3.13
C THR A 272 -3.18 28.20 2.38
N THR A 273 -2.31 29.11 2.00
CA THR A 273 -1.06 28.78 1.28
C THR A 273 -0.03 28.25 2.27
N ASP A 274 0.64 27.16 1.93
CA ASP A 274 1.66 26.52 2.79
C ASP A 274 2.87 27.43 3.08
N THR A 275 3.16 28.37 2.18
CA THR A 275 4.26 29.34 2.33
C THR A 275 3.99 30.44 3.34
N GLU A 276 2.73 30.78 3.64
CA GLU A 276 2.39 31.83 4.59
C GLU A 276 2.71 31.45 6.04
N ASP A 277 2.56 30.18 6.39
CA ASP A 277 2.86 29.68 7.74
C ASP A 277 4.36 29.49 8.00
N LYS A 278 5.15 29.18 6.94
CA LYS A 278 6.61 29.08 7.08
C LYS A 278 7.28 30.39 7.44
N ALA A 279 6.64 31.50 7.13
CA ALA A 279 7.14 32.83 7.48
C ALA A 279 6.80 33.25 8.93
N GLN A 280 5.91 32.50 9.60
CA GLN A 280 5.43 32.80 10.97
C GLN A 280 5.98 31.81 12.02
N ALA A 281 6.63 30.71 11.61
CA ALA A 281 7.26 29.70 12.46
C ALA A 281 8.77 29.94 12.57
#